data_0a8b467912599fb04b7c957215f2be15
#
_entry.id   0a8b467912599fb04b7c957215f2be15
#
_cell.length_a   1.000
_cell.length_b   1.000
_cell.length_c   1.000
_cell.angle_alpha   90.00
_cell.angle_beta   90.00
_cell.angle_gamma   90.00
#
_symmetry.space_group_name_H-M   'P 1'
#
loop_
_entity.id
_entity.type
_entity.pdbx_description
1 polymer ?
#
loop_
_entity_poly.entity_id
_entity_poly.type
_entity_poly.pdbx_seq_one_letter_code
_entity_poly.pdbx_strand_id
1 'polypeptide(L)'
;MQNCGKEALITMFKDSSLPFGIIRVELDETGRPADWIFLCCNQALEALTGRTRAELLSNSFLTLRPDGASEWMGPFYTAAFEKSPARLEVQDEARKFHLYIDCLPIDEAGECALLLRNSWKEDTYRKKLEEQIVSFRNIHKSMSSGAWHLTFNDRWERVSVEWSDTLRQMLGFHFPENF
;
A
#
# COMPACT_ATOMS: atom_id res chain seq x y z
N MET A 1 24.85 -4.39 -3.81
CA MET A 1 23.58 -4.77 -4.49
C MET A 1 23.84 -4.57 -5.98
N GLN A 2 23.66 -5.60 -6.82
CA GLN A 2 23.77 -5.42 -8.27
C GLN A 2 22.65 -4.50 -8.71
N ASN A 3 23.02 -3.34 -9.29
CA ASN A 3 22.06 -2.46 -9.94
C ASN A 3 21.41 -3.23 -11.10
N CYS A 4 20.11 -3.29 -11.11
CA CYS A 4 19.37 -3.94 -12.18
C CYS A 4 19.30 -2.94 -13.35
N GLY A 5 19.87 -3.31 -14.49
CA GLY A 5 19.85 -2.45 -15.67
C GLY A 5 18.41 -2.13 -16.11
N LYS A 6 18.18 -0.93 -16.61
CA LYS A 6 16.88 -0.41 -17.08
C LYS A 6 16.13 -1.39 -17.99
N GLU A 7 16.83 -1.97 -18.96
CA GLU A 7 16.24 -2.92 -19.90
C GLU A 7 15.76 -4.23 -19.26
N ALA A 8 16.48 -4.70 -18.24
CA ALA A 8 16.09 -5.89 -17.50
C ALA A 8 14.77 -5.64 -16.72
N LEU A 9 14.64 -4.47 -16.09
CA LEU A 9 13.40 -4.08 -15.40
C LEU A 9 12.24 -3.94 -16.37
N ILE A 10 12.44 -3.29 -17.51
CA ILE A 10 11.40 -3.16 -18.54
C ILE A 10 10.93 -4.54 -19.00
N THR A 11 11.86 -5.44 -19.29
CA THR A 11 11.53 -6.81 -19.73
C THR A 11 10.79 -7.59 -18.66
N MET A 12 11.21 -7.48 -17.39
CA MET A 12 10.60 -8.18 -16.26
C MET A 12 9.16 -7.73 -16.00
N PHE A 13 8.90 -6.42 -16.07
CA PHE A 13 7.61 -5.85 -15.69
C PHE A 13 6.68 -5.51 -16.85
N LYS A 14 7.09 -5.72 -18.10
CA LYS A 14 6.32 -5.40 -19.30
C LYS A 14 4.90 -5.97 -19.26
N ASP A 15 4.78 -7.25 -18.95
CA ASP A 15 3.52 -8.00 -18.94
C ASP A 15 3.03 -8.30 -17.50
N SER A 16 3.62 -7.62 -16.50
CA SER A 16 3.23 -7.77 -15.09
C SER A 16 1.89 -7.11 -14.81
N SER A 17 1.10 -7.71 -13.92
CA SER A 17 -0.08 -7.07 -13.34
C SER A 17 0.24 -5.98 -12.33
N LEU A 18 1.50 -5.87 -11.89
CA LEU A 18 1.95 -4.80 -11.01
C LEU A 18 2.22 -3.53 -11.85
N PRO A 19 1.57 -2.40 -11.56
CA PRO A 19 1.82 -1.14 -12.23
C PRO A 19 3.28 -0.72 -12.10
N PHE A 20 3.93 -0.55 -13.24
CA PHE A 20 5.35 -0.25 -13.36
C PHE A 20 5.60 0.88 -14.35
N GLY A 21 6.56 1.75 -14.03
CA GLY A 21 7.06 2.78 -14.93
C GLY A 21 8.49 3.16 -14.60
N ILE A 22 9.16 3.78 -15.55
CA ILE A 22 10.44 4.47 -15.35
C ILE A 22 10.21 5.94 -15.62
N ILE A 23 10.71 6.77 -14.73
CA ILE A 23 10.63 8.22 -14.84
C ILE A 23 12.03 8.83 -14.91
N ARG A 24 12.09 10.01 -15.47
CA ARG A 24 13.21 10.95 -15.36
C ARG A 24 12.75 12.15 -14.56
N VAL A 25 13.49 12.49 -13.53
CA VAL A 25 13.28 13.67 -12.70
C VAL A 25 13.98 14.85 -13.36
N GLU A 26 13.24 15.93 -13.54
CA GLU A 26 13.76 17.20 -14.10
C GLU A 26 14.06 18.16 -12.96
N LEU A 27 15.22 18.82 -13.06
CA LEU A 27 15.67 19.79 -12.06
C LEU A 27 15.43 21.22 -12.58
N ASP A 28 15.15 22.13 -11.66
CA ASP A 28 15.13 23.56 -11.94
C ASP A 28 16.55 24.14 -12.08
N GLU A 29 16.65 25.44 -12.37
CA GLU A 29 17.92 26.17 -12.50
C GLU A 29 18.76 26.13 -11.20
N THR A 30 18.15 25.85 -10.06
CA THR A 30 18.84 25.76 -8.77
C THR A 30 19.28 24.33 -8.42
N GLY A 31 19.00 23.35 -9.29
CA GLY A 31 19.32 21.94 -9.07
C GLY A 31 18.30 21.21 -8.18
N ARG A 32 17.12 21.79 -7.95
CA ARG A 32 16.05 21.14 -7.18
C ARG A 32 15.09 20.41 -8.10
N PRO A 33 14.50 19.29 -7.66
CA PRO A 33 13.52 18.57 -8.45
C PRO A 33 12.27 19.44 -8.66
N ALA A 34 11.92 19.66 -9.91
CA ALA A 34 10.82 20.55 -10.32
C ALA A 34 9.69 19.81 -11.00
N ASP A 35 9.99 18.78 -11.79
CA ASP A 35 9.01 17.99 -12.52
C ASP A 35 9.58 16.59 -12.82
N TRP A 36 8.79 15.75 -13.46
CA TRP A 36 9.24 14.47 -13.97
C TRP A 36 8.39 13.99 -15.15
N ILE A 37 8.97 13.15 -15.98
CA ILE A 37 8.33 12.57 -17.14
C ILE A 37 8.44 11.05 -17.12
N PHE A 38 7.44 10.36 -17.64
CA PHE A 38 7.54 8.93 -17.88
C PHE A 38 8.40 8.63 -19.10
N LEU A 39 9.33 7.72 -18.97
CA LEU A 39 10.12 7.18 -20.08
C LEU A 39 9.54 5.87 -20.61
N CYS A 40 8.94 5.07 -19.73
CA CYS A 40 8.17 3.90 -20.09
C CYS A 40 7.11 3.61 -19.04
N CYS A 41 6.10 2.84 -19.42
CA CYS A 41 5.08 2.30 -18.53
C CYS A 41 4.56 0.97 -19.08
N ASN A 42 3.99 0.15 -18.21
CA ASN A 42 3.29 -1.06 -18.60
C ASN A 42 1.76 -0.86 -18.64
N GLN A 43 1.04 -1.83 -19.17
CA GLN A 43 -0.42 -1.77 -19.27
C GLN A 43 -1.13 -1.67 -17.91
N ALA A 44 -0.55 -2.26 -16.85
CA ALA A 44 -1.12 -2.15 -15.51
C ALA A 44 -1.07 -0.71 -14.98
N LEU A 45 -0.04 0.08 -15.35
CA LEU A 45 0.04 1.50 -14.99
C LEU A 45 -0.99 2.33 -15.76
N GLU A 46 -1.22 2.03 -17.05
CA GLU A 46 -2.29 2.67 -17.83
C GLU A 46 -3.66 2.42 -17.16
N ALA A 47 -3.94 1.17 -16.80
CA ALA A 47 -5.18 0.80 -16.11
C ALA A 47 -5.34 1.49 -14.75
N LEU A 48 -4.25 1.61 -13.96
CA LEU A 48 -4.27 2.27 -12.67
C LEU A 48 -4.53 3.78 -12.79
N THR A 49 -3.90 4.43 -13.76
CA THR A 49 -3.99 5.89 -13.96
C THR A 49 -5.22 6.31 -14.78
N GLY A 50 -5.82 5.37 -15.52
CA GLY A 50 -6.88 5.66 -16.49
C GLY A 50 -6.40 6.45 -17.70
N ARG A 51 -5.09 6.48 -17.97
CA ARG A 51 -4.45 7.20 -19.07
C ARG A 51 -3.75 6.24 -20.00
N THR A 52 -3.74 6.58 -21.28
CA THR A 52 -3.00 5.79 -22.27
C THR A 52 -1.49 6.00 -22.14
N ARG A 53 -0.73 5.03 -22.60
CA ARG A 53 0.73 5.12 -22.66
C ARG A 53 1.20 6.38 -23.39
N ALA A 54 0.54 6.74 -24.49
CA ALA A 54 0.88 7.93 -25.27
C ALA A 54 0.73 9.21 -24.43
N GLU A 55 -0.35 9.33 -23.67
CA GLU A 55 -0.58 10.48 -22.78
C GLU A 55 0.45 10.55 -21.64
N LEU A 56 0.80 9.39 -21.05
CA LEU A 56 1.78 9.33 -19.97
C LEU A 56 3.18 9.73 -20.45
N LEU A 57 3.61 9.24 -21.63
CA LEU A 57 4.97 9.50 -22.15
C LEU A 57 5.15 10.87 -22.79
N SER A 58 4.06 11.52 -23.24
CA SER A 58 4.14 12.82 -23.93
C SER A 58 3.94 14.03 -23.02
N ASN A 59 3.58 13.82 -21.77
CA ASN A 59 3.28 14.90 -20.84
C ASN A 59 4.15 14.80 -19.58
N SER A 60 4.53 15.95 -19.03
CA SER A 60 5.13 16.02 -17.71
C SER A 60 4.07 15.77 -16.61
N PHE A 61 4.53 15.41 -15.43
CA PHE A 61 3.61 15.17 -14.31
C PHE A 61 2.84 16.43 -13.91
N LEU A 62 3.49 17.58 -13.88
CA LEU A 62 2.81 18.86 -13.61
C LEU A 62 1.69 19.14 -14.60
N THR A 63 1.88 18.79 -15.88
CA THR A 63 0.83 18.91 -16.90
C THR A 63 -0.33 17.95 -16.63
N LEU A 64 -0.02 16.73 -16.18
CA LEU A 64 -1.02 15.70 -15.90
C LEU A 64 -1.75 15.95 -14.57
N ARG A 65 -1.08 16.56 -13.58
CA ARG A 65 -1.60 16.78 -12.22
C ARG A 65 -0.99 18.04 -11.57
N PRO A 66 -1.50 19.24 -11.89
CA PRO A 66 -0.95 20.50 -11.39
C PRO A 66 -0.95 20.63 -9.85
N ASP A 67 -1.90 19.99 -9.16
CA ASP A 67 -2.18 20.21 -7.73
C ASP A 67 -1.37 19.31 -6.76
N GLY A 68 -0.43 18.49 -7.24
CA GLY A 68 0.11 17.43 -6.38
C GLY A 68 1.61 17.15 -6.47
N ALA A 69 2.39 18.01 -7.11
CA ALA A 69 3.76 17.66 -7.46
C ALA A 69 4.78 17.69 -6.31
N SER A 70 4.63 18.58 -5.33
CA SER A 70 5.71 18.86 -4.38
C SER A 70 6.00 17.70 -3.40
N GLU A 71 4.99 16.97 -2.98
CA GLU A 71 5.14 15.86 -2.02
C GLU A 71 5.84 14.63 -2.64
N TRP A 72 5.74 14.47 -3.96
CA TRP A 72 6.26 13.31 -4.68
C TRP A 72 7.74 13.47 -5.06
N MET A 73 8.23 14.71 -5.12
CA MET A 73 9.56 15.02 -5.63
C MET A 73 10.70 14.47 -4.76
N GLY A 74 10.55 14.51 -3.42
CA GLY A 74 11.61 14.06 -2.53
C GLY A 74 12.01 12.60 -2.74
N PRO A 75 11.09 11.64 -2.60
CA PRO A 75 11.37 10.22 -2.83
C PRO A 75 11.90 9.91 -4.24
N PHE A 76 11.40 10.59 -5.27
CA PHE A 76 11.87 10.41 -6.64
C PHE A 76 13.29 10.93 -6.82
N TYR A 77 13.62 12.08 -6.23
CA TYR A 77 14.97 12.63 -6.25
C TYR A 77 15.96 11.70 -5.54
N THR A 78 15.59 11.20 -4.35
CA THR A 78 16.43 10.26 -3.59
C THR A 78 16.73 9.00 -4.42
N ALA A 79 15.75 8.42 -5.10
CA ALA A 79 16.00 7.25 -5.94
C ALA A 79 16.79 7.57 -7.20
N ALA A 80 16.49 8.71 -7.86
CA ALA A 80 17.08 9.07 -9.14
C ALA A 80 18.53 9.58 -9.05
N PHE A 81 18.85 10.38 -8.01
CA PHE A 81 20.14 11.05 -7.87
C PHE A 81 21.00 10.53 -6.72
N GLU A 82 20.41 10.27 -5.55
CA GLU A 82 21.14 9.73 -4.39
C GLU A 82 21.31 8.21 -4.46
N LYS A 83 20.69 7.57 -5.46
CA LYS A 83 20.76 6.12 -5.72
C LYS A 83 20.38 5.26 -4.50
N SER A 84 19.46 5.80 -3.69
CA SER A 84 18.89 5.10 -2.54
C SER A 84 17.42 4.77 -2.77
N PRO A 85 16.97 3.54 -2.46
CA PRO A 85 15.55 3.20 -2.54
C PRO A 85 14.72 4.11 -1.64
N ALA A 86 13.59 4.57 -2.14
CA ALA A 86 12.65 5.40 -1.39
C ALA A 86 11.23 4.88 -1.54
N ARG A 87 10.35 5.27 -0.65
CA ARG A 87 8.92 4.95 -0.71
C ARG A 87 8.09 6.19 -0.50
N LEU A 88 7.05 6.32 -1.28
CA LEU A 88 6.02 7.33 -1.15
C LEU A 88 4.68 6.65 -0.85
N GLU A 89 3.93 7.23 0.07
CA GLU A 89 2.57 6.82 0.39
C GLU A 89 1.64 8.01 0.14
N VAL A 90 0.61 7.80 -0.67
CA VAL A 90 -0.37 8.82 -1.04
C VAL A 90 -1.76 8.28 -0.79
N GLN A 91 -2.53 8.98 0.03
CA GLN A 91 -3.91 8.65 0.31
C GLN A 91 -4.84 9.79 -0.13
N ASP A 92 -5.91 9.43 -0.83
CA ASP A 92 -6.97 10.36 -1.23
C ASP A 92 -8.33 9.68 -1.01
N GLU A 93 -9.01 10.06 0.07
CA GLU A 93 -10.30 9.49 0.44
C GLU A 93 -11.40 9.86 -0.56
N ALA A 94 -11.35 11.06 -1.14
CA ALA A 94 -12.34 11.54 -2.10
C ALA A 94 -12.30 10.73 -3.40
N ARG A 95 -11.11 10.36 -3.83
CA ARG A 95 -10.88 9.53 -5.02
C ARG A 95 -10.80 8.03 -4.71
N LYS A 96 -10.91 7.63 -3.44
CA LYS A 96 -10.87 6.25 -2.97
C LYS A 96 -9.61 5.50 -3.42
N PHE A 97 -8.45 6.10 -3.23
CA PHE A 97 -7.19 5.40 -3.43
C PHE A 97 -6.24 5.55 -2.25
N HIS A 98 -5.46 4.51 -2.03
CA HIS A 98 -4.33 4.48 -1.12
C HIS A 98 -3.16 3.85 -1.89
N LEU A 99 -2.23 4.67 -2.31
CA LEU A 99 -1.17 4.32 -3.24
C LEU A 99 0.18 4.26 -2.52
N TYR A 100 0.81 3.11 -2.59
CA TYR A 100 2.21 2.93 -2.25
C TYR A 100 3.03 2.93 -3.52
N ILE A 101 4.09 3.75 -3.55
CA ILE A 101 5.01 3.85 -4.67
C ILE A 101 6.41 3.53 -4.16
N ASP A 102 6.94 2.40 -4.57
CA ASP A 102 8.33 2.03 -4.34
C ASP A 102 9.19 2.63 -5.46
N CYS A 103 10.13 3.50 -5.09
CA CYS A 103 11.05 4.17 -5.99
C CYS A 103 12.40 3.44 -5.92
N LEU A 104 12.78 2.81 -7.01
CA LEU A 104 13.99 2.00 -7.10
C LEU A 104 15.05 2.72 -7.94
N PRO A 105 16.29 2.83 -7.43
CA PRO A 105 17.38 3.42 -8.21
C PRO A 105 17.72 2.53 -9.41
N ILE A 106 18.04 3.17 -10.53
CA ILE A 106 18.62 2.53 -11.71
C ILE A 106 19.94 3.21 -12.07
N ASP A 107 20.73 2.61 -12.97
CA ASP A 107 22.08 3.10 -13.24
C ASP A 107 22.12 4.49 -13.89
N GLU A 108 21.11 4.81 -14.70
CA GLU A 108 21.02 6.09 -15.40
C GLU A 108 20.79 7.26 -14.43
N ALA A 109 21.60 8.31 -14.59
CA ALA A 109 21.49 9.51 -13.76
C ALA A 109 20.15 10.23 -13.99
N GLY A 110 19.51 10.65 -12.91
CA GLY A 110 18.23 11.35 -12.97
C GLY A 110 17.03 10.46 -13.25
N GLU A 111 17.22 9.14 -13.37
CA GLU A 111 16.14 8.20 -13.62
C GLU A 111 15.94 7.25 -12.44
N CYS A 112 14.69 6.82 -12.22
CA CYS A 112 14.33 5.77 -11.27
C CYS A 112 13.15 4.95 -11.77
N ALA A 113 13.05 3.71 -11.30
CA ALA A 113 11.92 2.84 -11.56
C ALA A 113 10.87 2.97 -10.47
N LEU A 114 9.60 2.92 -10.85
CA LEU A 114 8.45 3.02 -9.96
C LEU A 114 7.64 1.73 -10.00
N LEU A 115 7.35 1.17 -8.83
CA LEU A 115 6.38 0.11 -8.63
C LEU A 115 5.23 0.65 -7.79
N LEU A 116 4.01 0.56 -8.31
CA LEU A 116 2.85 1.15 -7.66
C LEU A 116 1.89 0.06 -7.18
N ARG A 117 1.32 0.27 -6.00
CA ARG A 117 0.30 -0.62 -5.43
C ARG A 117 -0.82 0.21 -4.84
N ASN A 118 -2.04 -0.03 -5.29
CA ASN A 118 -3.23 0.57 -4.69
C ASN A 118 -3.84 -0.43 -3.70
N SER A 119 -3.83 -0.09 -2.42
CA SER A 119 -4.34 -0.91 -1.32
C SER A 119 -5.71 -0.45 -0.78
N TRP A 120 -6.37 0.50 -1.45
CA TRP A 120 -7.63 1.07 -0.96
C TRP A 120 -8.69 0.02 -0.61
N LYS A 121 -8.86 -1.00 -1.44
CA LYS A 121 -9.87 -2.03 -1.21
C LYS A 121 -9.53 -2.89 0.01
N GLU A 122 -8.28 -3.29 0.14
CA GLU A 122 -7.77 -4.10 1.25
C GLU A 122 -7.87 -3.33 2.57
N ASP A 123 -7.46 -2.06 2.58
CA ASP A 123 -7.49 -1.21 3.75
C ASP A 123 -8.93 -0.88 4.18
N THR A 124 -9.81 -0.60 3.24
CA THR A 124 -11.24 -0.38 3.50
C THR A 124 -11.91 -1.63 4.07
N TYR A 125 -11.57 -2.81 3.52
CA TYR A 125 -12.11 -4.08 4.01
C TYR A 125 -11.63 -4.40 5.42
N ARG A 126 -10.31 -4.22 5.68
CA ARG A 126 -9.71 -4.41 7.01
C ARG A 126 -10.36 -3.49 8.04
N LYS A 127 -10.49 -2.19 7.74
CA LYS A 127 -11.12 -1.21 8.62
C LYS A 127 -12.57 -1.60 8.97
N LYS A 128 -13.34 -2.01 7.96
CA LYS A 128 -14.72 -2.48 8.16
C LYS A 128 -14.79 -3.73 9.06
N LEU A 129 -13.85 -4.65 8.90
CA LEU A 129 -13.78 -5.85 9.74
C LEU A 129 -13.45 -5.50 11.19
N GLU A 130 -12.49 -4.59 11.42
CA GLU A 130 -12.15 -4.08 12.75
C GLU A 130 -13.34 -3.40 13.43
N GLU A 131 -14.08 -2.56 12.70
CA GLU A 131 -15.31 -1.93 13.19
C GLU A 131 -16.38 -2.96 13.58
N GLN A 132 -16.54 -4.02 12.79
CA GLN A 132 -17.47 -5.10 13.10
C GLN A 132 -17.06 -5.86 14.37
N ILE A 133 -15.77 -6.15 14.55
CA ILE A 133 -15.25 -6.82 15.75
C ILE A 133 -15.51 -5.94 16.99
N VAL A 134 -15.24 -4.65 16.92
CA VAL A 134 -15.51 -3.72 18.03
C VAL A 134 -17.00 -3.64 18.35
N SER A 135 -17.83 -3.53 17.33
CA SER A 135 -19.30 -3.51 17.49
C SER A 135 -19.80 -4.80 18.14
N PHE A 136 -19.33 -5.96 17.68
CA PHE A 136 -19.69 -7.25 18.25
C PHE A 136 -19.29 -7.35 19.72
N ARG A 137 -18.08 -6.93 20.09
CA ARG A 137 -17.62 -6.90 21.49
C ARG A 137 -18.48 -6.00 22.36
N ASN A 138 -18.88 -4.83 21.85
CA ASN A 138 -19.74 -3.89 22.57
C ASN A 138 -21.14 -4.45 22.80
N ILE A 139 -21.73 -5.09 21.79
CA ILE A 139 -23.03 -5.75 21.91
C ILE A 139 -22.96 -6.85 22.99
N HIS A 140 -21.93 -7.70 22.94
CA HIS A 140 -21.76 -8.76 23.96
C HIS A 140 -21.60 -8.18 25.37
N LYS A 141 -20.87 -7.08 25.54
CA LYS A 141 -20.74 -6.40 26.83
C LYS A 141 -22.09 -5.83 27.34
N SER A 142 -22.89 -5.25 26.43
CA SER A 142 -24.16 -4.61 26.81
C SER A 142 -25.30 -5.59 27.08
N MET A 143 -25.24 -6.80 26.51
CA MET A 143 -26.29 -7.82 26.66
C MET A 143 -26.20 -8.61 27.97
N SER A 144 -25.22 -8.38 28.83
CA SER A 144 -24.98 -9.17 30.05
C SER A 144 -25.02 -10.69 29.80
N SER A 145 -24.66 -11.10 28.60
CA SER A 145 -24.63 -12.52 28.18
C SER A 145 -23.21 -13.05 28.21
N GLY A 146 -23.03 -14.19 28.84
CA GLY A 146 -21.76 -14.92 28.78
C GLY A 146 -21.64 -15.68 27.47
N ALA A 147 -20.49 -15.64 26.85
CA ALA A 147 -20.16 -16.43 25.67
C ALA A 147 -18.95 -17.31 25.92
N TRP A 148 -18.91 -18.44 25.25
CA TRP A 148 -17.76 -19.34 25.25
C TRP A 148 -17.50 -19.85 23.83
N HIS A 149 -16.25 -20.15 23.55
CA HIS A 149 -15.79 -20.65 22.27
C HIS A 149 -14.96 -21.92 22.46
N LEU A 150 -15.27 -22.94 21.70
CA LEU A 150 -14.56 -24.23 21.68
C LEU A 150 -13.86 -24.38 20.32
N THR A 151 -12.58 -24.70 20.36
CA THR A 151 -11.83 -25.06 19.15
C THR A 151 -11.52 -26.54 19.16
N PHE A 152 -11.78 -27.22 18.05
CA PHE A 152 -11.49 -28.64 17.84
C PHE A 152 -10.44 -28.79 16.72
N ASN A 153 -9.61 -29.84 16.84
CA ASN A 153 -8.72 -30.23 15.74
C ASN A 153 -9.47 -31.09 14.70
N ASP A 154 -8.77 -31.52 13.65
CA ASP A 154 -9.32 -32.36 12.57
C ASP A 154 -9.79 -33.74 13.06
N ARG A 155 -9.42 -34.18 14.28
CA ARG A 155 -9.85 -35.44 14.94
C ARG A 155 -10.99 -35.21 15.90
N TRP A 156 -11.61 -34.02 15.91
CA TRP A 156 -12.68 -33.66 16.86
C TRP A 156 -12.26 -33.68 18.34
N GLU A 157 -10.96 -33.55 18.62
CA GLU A 157 -10.47 -33.37 19.98
C GLU A 157 -10.47 -31.87 20.32
N ARG A 158 -10.93 -31.55 21.52
CA ARG A 158 -10.96 -30.17 22.01
C ARG A 158 -9.54 -29.62 22.19
N VAL A 159 -9.20 -28.54 21.47
CA VAL A 159 -7.91 -27.88 21.54
C VAL A 159 -7.91 -26.75 22.54
N SER A 160 -8.97 -25.92 22.54
CA SER A 160 -9.06 -24.78 23.44
C SER A 160 -10.49 -24.47 23.85
N VAL A 161 -10.63 -23.82 25.00
CA VAL A 161 -11.88 -23.22 25.49
C VAL A 161 -11.59 -21.78 25.86
N GLU A 162 -12.31 -20.86 25.25
CA GLU A 162 -12.23 -19.44 25.58
C GLU A 162 -13.56 -18.98 26.16
N TRP A 163 -13.53 -18.33 27.31
CA TRP A 163 -14.69 -17.77 27.96
C TRP A 163 -14.64 -16.26 27.95
N SER A 164 -15.74 -15.60 27.62
CA SER A 164 -15.84 -14.16 27.75
C SER A 164 -15.70 -13.72 29.21
N ASP A 165 -15.19 -12.50 29.43
CA ASP A 165 -15.07 -11.94 30.78
C ASP A 165 -16.43 -11.85 31.48
N THR A 166 -17.49 -11.58 30.72
CA THR A 166 -18.86 -11.57 31.25
C THR A 166 -19.28 -12.94 31.78
N LEU A 167 -18.97 -14.04 31.04
CA LEU A 167 -19.26 -15.37 31.50
C LEU A 167 -18.48 -15.73 32.76
N ARG A 168 -17.22 -15.38 32.82
CA ARG A 168 -16.35 -15.58 34.00
C ARG A 168 -16.91 -14.86 35.22
N GLN A 169 -17.29 -13.59 35.06
CA GLN A 169 -17.90 -12.81 36.14
C GLN A 169 -19.24 -13.41 36.63
N MET A 170 -20.11 -13.84 35.69
CA MET A 170 -21.38 -14.48 36.02
C MET A 170 -21.19 -15.79 36.79
N LEU A 171 -20.11 -16.52 36.52
CA LEU A 171 -19.77 -17.75 37.21
C LEU A 171 -18.92 -17.53 38.48
N GLY A 172 -18.60 -16.26 38.84
CA GLY A 172 -17.86 -15.92 40.04
C GLY A 172 -16.34 -16.00 39.91
N PHE A 173 -15.80 -16.16 38.71
CA PHE A 173 -14.35 -16.12 38.45
C PHE A 173 -13.83 -14.69 38.35
N HIS A 174 -12.96 -14.31 39.26
CA HIS A 174 -12.41 -12.93 39.33
C HIS A 174 -10.97 -12.81 38.77
N PHE A 175 -10.32 -13.93 38.41
CA PHE A 175 -8.96 -13.95 37.86
C PHE A 175 -8.91 -14.74 36.55
N PRO A 176 -7.96 -14.45 35.66
CA PRO A 176 -7.75 -15.23 34.45
C PRO A 176 -7.10 -16.57 34.82
N GLU A 177 -7.89 -17.51 35.29
CA GLU A 177 -7.45 -18.90 35.43
C GLU A 177 -7.53 -19.53 34.05
N ASN A 178 -6.36 -19.88 33.52
CA ASN A 178 -6.26 -20.71 32.32
C ASN A 178 -6.57 -22.14 32.71
N PHE A 179 -7.64 -22.70 32.18
CA PHE A 179 -7.96 -24.11 32.22
C PHE A 179 -7.50 -24.82 30.96
#